data_2e8e9c355978d0a670783262c6d1f63f
#
_entry.id   2e8e9c355978d0a670783262c6d1f63f
#
_cell.length_a   1.000
_cell.length_b   1.000
_cell.length_c   1.000
_cell.angle_alpha   90.00
_cell.angle_beta   90.00
_cell.angle_gamma   90.00
#
_symmetry.space_group_name_H-M   'P 1'
#
loop_
_entity.id
_entity.type
_entity.pdbx_description
1 polymer ?
#
loop_
_entity_poly.entity_id
_entity_poly.type
_entity_poly.pdbx_seq_one_letter_code
_entity_poly.pdbx_strand_id
1 'polypeptide(L)'
;MKTLIHKILYRTLPLEGYLRAVSRLFFLWQRLGIGRYAPATEYVYHLPRLVRAGDTAVDIGANLGYYARTLSRLAGPAGRVYAVEPVPPILAVLRRNLRR
;
A
#
# COMPACT_ATOMS: atom_id res chain seq x y z
N MET A 1 -15.90 -13.09 5.95
CA MET A 1 -14.65 -13.72 5.47
C MET A 1 -13.40 -12.88 5.76
N LYS A 2 -13.38 -11.63 5.33
CA LYS A 2 -12.25 -10.71 5.60
C LYS A 2 -11.90 -10.62 7.10
N THR A 3 -12.91 -10.53 7.97
CA THR A 3 -12.75 -10.45 9.43
C THR A 3 -12.17 -11.73 10.04
N LEU A 4 -12.57 -12.90 9.52
CA LEU A 4 -12.08 -14.19 10.03
C LEU A 4 -10.60 -14.40 9.68
N ILE A 5 -10.21 -14.10 8.44
CA ILE A 5 -8.81 -14.17 7.98
C ILE A 5 -7.94 -13.25 8.84
N HIS A 6 -8.38 -12.01 9.07
CA HIS A 6 -7.67 -11.06 9.92
C HIS A 6 -7.50 -11.57 11.36
N LYS A 7 -8.56 -12.15 11.94
CA LYS A 7 -8.49 -12.72 13.29
C LYS A 7 -7.51 -13.88 13.38
N ILE A 8 -7.50 -14.78 12.40
CA ILE A 8 -6.57 -15.91 12.36
C ILE A 8 -5.13 -15.41 12.25
N LEU A 9 -4.86 -14.51 11.30
CA LEU A 9 -3.52 -13.95 11.09
C LEU A 9 -3.03 -13.18 12.32
N TYR A 10 -3.89 -12.40 12.95
CA TYR A 10 -3.54 -11.63 14.14
C TYR A 10 -3.18 -12.50 15.34
N ARG A 11 -3.85 -13.67 15.50
CA ARG A 11 -3.57 -14.61 16.58
C ARG A 11 -2.33 -15.47 16.35
N THR A 12 -1.97 -15.72 15.10
CA THR A 12 -0.91 -16.68 14.74
C THR A 12 0.42 -16.03 14.42
N LEU A 13 0.43 -14.74 14.06
CA LEU A 13 1.63 -14.04 13.60
C LEU A 13 2.04 -12.92 14.57
N PRO A 14 3.35 -12.68 14.72
CA PRO A 14 3.82 -11.46 15.35
C PRO A 14 3.35 -10.23 14.55
N LEU A 15 3.29 -9.06 15.19
CA LEU A 15 2.70 -7.85 14.60
C LEU A 15 3.23 -7.52 13.20
N GLU A 16 4.53 -7.53 13.00
CA GLU A 16 5.12 -7.27 11.67
C GLU A 16 4.70 -8.33 10.64
N GLY A 17 4.70 -9.60 11.03
CA GLY A 17 4.25 -10.70 10.18
C GLY A 17 2.78 -10.54 9.79
N TYR A 18 1.94 -10.18 10.72
CA TYR A 18 0.52 -9.87 10.49
C TYR A 18 0.36 -8.71 9.50
N LEU A 19 1.04 -7.59 9.74
CA LEU A 19 0.97 -6.41 8.87
C LEU A 19 1.46 -6.71 7.45
N ARG A 20 2.52 -7.51 7.32
CA ARG A 20 3.03 -7.96 6.01
C ARG A 20 2.02 -8.84 5.28
N ALA A 21 1.43 -9.80 5.97
CA ALA A 21 0.44 -10.70 5.39
C ALA A 21 -0.80 -9.92 4.92
N VAL A 22 -1.31 -9.02 5.74
CA VAL A 22 -2.47 -8.17 5.41
C VAL A 22 -2.16 -7.29 4.21
N SER A 23 -0.99 -6.67 4.16
CA SER A 23 -0.62 -5.80 3.03
C SER A 23 -0.46 -6.59 1.73
N ARG A 24 0.09 -7.79 1.77
CA ARG A 24 0.22 -8.66 0.58
C ARG A 24 -1.14 -9.08 0.05
N LEU A 25 -2.07 -9.46 0.93
CA LEU A 25 -3.44 -9.77 0.56
C LEU A 25 -4.14 -8.57 -0.05
N PHE A 26 -3.92 -7.39 0.52
CA PHE A 26 -4.47 -6.15 -0.02
C PHE A 26 -3.91 -5.83 -1.41
N PHE A 27 -2.61 -5.94 -1.62
CA PHE A 27 -2.01 -5.69 -2.93
C PHE A 27 -2.48 -6.68 -3.99
N LEU A 28 -2.66 -7.94 -3.63
CA LEU A 28 -3.26 -8.94 -4.53
C LEU A 28 -4.69 -8.57 -4.89
N TRP A 29 -5.49 -8.23 -3.89
CA TRP A 29 -6.88 -7.78 -4.06
C TRP A 29 -6.97 -6.55 -4.96
N GLN A 30 -6.10 -5.57 -4.74
CA GLN A 30 -5.98 -4.37 -5.55
C GLN A 30 -5.57 -4.71 -7.01
N ARG A 31 -4.59 -5.60 -7.17
CA ARG A 31 -4.12 -6.06 -8.49
C ARG A 31 -5.23 -6.77 -9.28
N LEU A 32 -6.09 -7.50 -8.62
CA LEU A 32 -7.24 -8.16 -9.22
C LEU A 32 -8.38 -7.19 -9.57
N GLY A 33 -8.26 -5.92 -9.22
CA GLY A 33 -9.25 -4.89 -9.52
C GLY A 33 -10.46 -4.85 -8.58
N ILE A 34 -10.48 -5.67 -7.54
CA ILE A 34 -11.62 -5.75 -6.61
C ILE A 34 -11.81 -4.45 -5.83
N GLY A 35 -10.71 -3.77 -5.48
CA GLY A 35 -10.73 -2.49 -4.76
C GLY A 35 -11.39 -1.33 -5.51
N ARG A 36 -11.61 -1.49 -6.82
CA ARG A 36 -12.26 -0.47 -7.66
C ARG A 36 -13.68 -0.15 -7.22
N TYR A 37 -14.34 -1.09 -6.60
CA TYR A 37 -15.73 -0.98 -6.17
C TYR A 37 -15.89 -0.69 -4.67
N ALA A 38 -14.78 -0.50 -3.96
CA ALA A 38 -14.80 -0.24 -2.53
C ALA A 38 -14.48 1.24 -2.24
N PRO A 39 -15.26 1.89 -1.35
CA PRO A 39 -14.95 3.26 -0.91
C PRO A 39 -13.52 3.36 -0.36
N ALA A 40 -12.87 4.50 -0.54
CA ALA A 40 -11.50 4.81 -0.13
C ALA A 40 -10.39 4.02 -0.84
N THR A 41 -10.67 2.90 -1.48
CA THR A 41 -9.68 2.16 -2.27
C THR A 41 -9.80 2.41 -3.77
N GLU A 42 -10.94 2.91 -4.22
CA GLU A 42 -11.20 3.23 -5.62
C GLU A 42 -10.24 4.29 -6.18
N TYR A 43 -9.82 5.24 -5.35
CA TYR A 43 -8.97 6.36 -5.79
C TYR A 43 -7.63 5.93 -6.37
N VAL A 44 -7.08 4.81 -5.94
CA VAL A 44 -5.82 4.28 -6.48
C VAL A 44 -5.92 4.00 -7.98
N TYR A 45 -7.10 3.65 -8.47
CA TYR A 45 -7.34 3.36 -9.90
C TYR A 45 -7.44 4.63 -10.76
N HIS A 46 -7.57 5.80 -10.13
CA HIS A 46 -7.56 7.09 -10.82
C HIS A 46 -6.17 7.73 -10.89
N LEU A 47 -5.20 7.26 -10.10
CA LEU A 47 -3.84 7.79 -10.06
C LEU A 47 -3.14 7.83 -11.42
N PRO A 48 -3.32 6.86 -12.33
CA PRO A 48 -2.69 6.93 -13.66
C PRO A 48 -3.09 8.15 -14.49
N ARG A 49 -4.21 8.77 -14.17
CA ARG A 49 -4.66 10.02 -14.82
C ARG A 49 -4.03 11.28 -14.21
N LEU A 50 -3.50 11.17 -13.00
CA LEU A 50 -3.00 12.30 -12.20
C LEU A 50 -1.48 12.34 -12.12
N VAL A 51 -0.83 11.18 -12.17
CA VAL A 51 0.62 11.02 -11.95
C VAL A 51 1.28 10.53 -13.23
N ARG A 52 2.32 11.25 -13.65
CA ARG A 52 3.10 10.95 -14.85
C ARG A 52 4.51 10.52 -14.47
N ALA A 53 5.18 9.82 -15.39
CA ALA A 53 6.59 9.50 -15.24
C ALA A 53 7.43 10.79 -15.03
N GLY A 54 8.30 10.75 -14.03
CA GLY A 54 9.12 11.89 -13.63
C GLY A 54 8.50 12.80 -12.56
N ASP A 55 7.25 12.60 -12.21
CA ASP A 55 6.59 13.41 -11.18
C ASP A 55 7.16 13.15 -9.78
N THR A 56 6.98 14.14 -8.92
CA THR A 56 7.20 14.03 -7.48
C THR A 56 5.84 13.98 -6.77
N ALA A 57 5.65 12.98 -5.95
CA ALA A 57 4.43 12.79 -5.17
C ALA A 57 4.75 12.71 -3.68
N VAL A 58 3.84 13.20 -2.85
CA VAL A 58 3.91 13.08 -1.39
C VAL A 58 2.68 12.33 -0.90
N ASP A 59 2.90 11.25 -0.17
CA ASP A 59 1.85 10.42 0.43
C ASP A 59 1.93 10.57 1.96
N ILE A 60 1.03 11.36 2.52
CA ILE A 60 0.96 11.61 3.96
C ILE A 60 0.01 10.61 4.58
N GLY A 61 0.50 9.88 5.58
CA GLY A 61 -0.23 8.74 6.14
C GLY A 61 -0.15 7.52 5.22
N ALA A 62 1.05 7.22 4.73
CA ALA A 62 1.28 6.19 3.72
C ALA A 62 0.89 4.78 4.18
N ASN A 63 0.79 4.56 5.49
CA ASN A 63 0.42 3.27 6.06
C ASN A 63 1.31 2.14 5.52
N LEU A 64 0.74 1.04 5.07
CA LEU A 64 1.48 -0.11 4.54
C LEU A 64 1.90 0.05 3.06
N GLY A 65 1.66 1.21 2.47
CA GLY A 65 2.05 1.53 1.10
C GLY A 65 0.95 1.36 0.07
N TYR A 66 -0.31 1.42 0.48
CA TYR A 66 -1.47 1.21 -0.39
C TYR A 66 -1.51 2.16 -1.59
N TYR A 67 -1.17 3.42 -1.39
CA TYR A 67 -1.02 4.42 -2.45
C TYR A 67 0.43 4.56 -2.91
N ALA A 68 1.37 4.61 -1.96
CA ALA A 68 2.78 4.86 -2.24
C ALA A 68 3.38 3.88 -3.25
N ARG A 69 2.99 2.61 -3.21
CA ARG A 69 3.45 1.60 -4.15
C ARG A 69 3.02 1.91 -5.59
N THR A 70 1.77 2.30 -5.78
CA THR A 70 1.24 2.70 -7.10
C THR A 70 1.87 4.00 -7.56
N LEU A 71 1.96 5.00 -6.68
CA LEU A 71 2.63 6.27 -6.98
C LEU A 71 4.08 6.06 -7.44
N SER A 72 4.83 5.21 -6.74
CA SER A 72 6.21 4.89 -7.08
C SER A 72 6.34 4.25 -8.46
N ARG A 73 5.43 3.34 -8.79
CA ARG A 73 5.40 2.71 -10.12
C ARG A 73 5.10 3.73 -11.22
N LEU A 74 4.13 4.61 -11.00
CA LEU A 74 3.72 5.62 -11.98
C LEU A 74 4.78 6.70 -12.17
N ALA A 75 5.39 7.17 -11.08
CA ALA A 75 6.46 8.17 -11.14
C ALA A 75 7.73 7.63 -11.82
N GLY A 76 7.96 6.34 -11.69
CA GLY A 76 9.07 5.66 -12.34
C GLY A 76 10.47 6.08 -11.84
N PRO A 77 11.55 5.65 -12.51
CA PRO A 77 12.91 5.89 -12.05
C PRO A 77 13.35 7.36 -12.08
N ALA A 78 12.73 8.17 -12.92
CA ALA A 78 13.01 9.62 -13.00
C ALA A 78 12.15 10.44 -12.02
N GLY A 79 11.14 9.83 -11.40
CA GLY A 79 10.28 10.48 -10.42
C GLY A 79 10.70 10.21 -8.99
N ARG A 80 9.90 10.73 -8.04
CA ARG A 80 10.16 10.57 -6.62
C ARG A 80 8.85 10.51 -5.83
N VAL A 81 8.80 9.63 -4.82
CA VAL A 81 7.69 9.56 -3.88
C VAL A 81 8.22 9.71 -2.47
N TYR A 82 7.64 10.64 -1.72
CA TYR A 82 7.88 10.81 -0.30
C TYR A 82 6.70 10.20 0.46
N ALA A 83 6.91 9.04 1.04
CA ALA A 83 5.91 8.35 1.85
C ALA A 83 6.16 8.64 3.32
N VAL A 84 5.19 9.27 3.99
CA VAL A 84 5.28 9.67 5.39
C VAL A 84 4.38 8.78 6.24
N GLU A 85 4.98 8.05 7.18
CA GLU A 85 4.29 7.18 8.12
C GLU A 85 4.96 7.25 9.49
N PRO A 86 4.30 7.80 10.53
CA PRO A 86 4.93 8.03 11.83
C PRO A 86 4.97 6.80 12.75
N VAL A 87 4.13 5.78 12.51
CA VAL A 87 4.03 4.61 13.40
C VAL A 87 5.15 3.59 13.10
N PRO A 88 6.10 3.35 14.04
CA PRO A 88 7.30 2.57 13.75
C PRO A 88 7.07 1.16 13.17
N PRO A 89 6.20 0.30 13.73
CA PRO A 89 5.98 -1.03 13.15
C PRO A 89 5.34 -0.97 11.76
N ILE A 90 4.47 0.01 11.50
CA ILE A 90 3.87 0.22 10.18
C ILE A 90 4.94 0.71 9.20
N LEU A 91 5.78 1.66 9.61
CA LEU A 91 6.89 2.16 8.80
C LEU A 91 7.87 1.05 8.40
N ALA A 92 8.17 0.13 9.31
CA ALA A 92 9.04 -1.00 9.02
C ALA A 92 8.50 -1.89 7.90
N VAL A 93 7.20 -2.16 7.92
CA VAL A 93 6.53 -2.93 6.86
C VAL A 93 6.41 -2.13 5.57
N LEU A 94 6.08 -0.84 5.65
CA LEU A 94 6.05 0.07 4.50
C LEU A 94 7.38 0.04 3.74
N ARG A 95 8.50 0.16 4.43
CA ARG A 95 9.84 0.09 3.83
C ARG A 95 10.07 -1.20 3.06
N ARG A 96 9.60 -2.32 3.58
CA ARG A 96 9.70 -3.63 2.91
C ARG A 96 8.80 -3.69 1.68
N ASN A 97 7.60 -3.17 1.78
CA ASN A 97 6.62 -3.17 0.68
C ASN A 97 7.05 -2.27 -0.50
N LEU A 98 7.86 -1.25 -0.25
CA LEU A 98 8.36 -0.34 -1.28
C LEU A 98 9.72 -0.73 -1.86
N ARG A 99 10.39 -1.74 -1.33
CA ARG A 99 11.63 -2.27 -1.92
C ARG A 99 11.33 -2.89 -3.28
N ARG A 100 12.14 -2.54 -4.25
CA ARG A 100 12.14 -3.15 -5.59
C ARG A 100 13.06 -4.36 -5.62
#